data_af7f7a068c738dca9b953b57cd78ef5a
#
_entry.id   af7f7a068c738dca9b953b57cd78ef5a
#
_cell.length_a   1.000
_cell.length_b   1.000
_cell.length_c   1.000
_cell.angle_alpha   90.00
_cell.angle_beta   90.00
_cell.angle_gamma   90.00
#
_symmetry.space_group_name_H-M   'P 1'
#
loop_
_entity.id
_entity.type
_entity.pdbx_description
1 polymer ?
#
loop_
_entity_poly.entity_id
_entity_poly.type
_entity_poly.pdbx_seq_one_letter_code
_entity_poly.pdbx_strand_id
1 'polypeptide(L)'
;MKSHITLVLAIFQLCFISSSAQTSFSLPISSVEIHQEGARIVHSGSVQLKTTVCTIEISDLSHDLDFNSISIDLPSGSSLEAINFDVRTRTSSQTNELSAVLVSLSKLDVKTRMLEAVLHTYKEEQLFLSANRSIGSSQEVLLVDDVIEMADFLRERNQSLALDILDVSLDIESLELESEELEVRKAALELIGSDLEGVLTLDIKSAIIYKGDQNLTIKYLTPSARWAPEYEVNFSSDGILVKRYASIVQASGISWSSAPLTLISGRPSRSLAPSPFQNWVLTTTSGYRMIACPSFDDDDELSSKANSQSYAKSPQSSSYVGKARYRFELETASIIPSDGKPTRVEIDEFPLEGDLRYFATPALNSEAYTTVRIADWSGHKIMDGKAQIITDNTYLGSIPLQLPVIGDTLVMSLGSTPHVLCSRELSEEFSKSSFLSRKNITSTWILAVENTLSDSISVDLIDALPQSSTRDGEIDIVISASDSGEIDLINHLVTYPLELAPGERREVSLTINVTYPRRSILRGL
;
A
#
# COMPACT_ATOMS: atom_id res chain seq x y z
N MET A 1 75.23 -58.60 21.07
CA MET A 1 73.82 -58.21 21.27
C MET A 1 73.61 -56.94 20.48
N LYS A 2 72.97 -57.05 19.32
CA LYS A 2 72.83 -55.98 18.37
C LYS A 2 71.39 -55.42 18.53
N SER A 3 71.28 -54.15 18.89
CA SER A 3 70.03 -53.41 18.98
C SER A 3 69.69 -52.82 17.61
N HIS A 4 68.53 -53.19 17.02
CA HIS A 4 67.98 -52.55 15.82
C HIS A 4 67.14 -51.32 16.17
N ILE A 5 67.61 -50.17 15.75
CA ILE A 5 66.86 -48.92 15.80
C ILE A 5 66.10 -48.82 14.46
N THR A 6 64.80 -49.01 14.52
CA THR A 6 63.89 -48.81 13.36
C THR A 6 63.47 -47.33 13.30
N LEU A 7 64.00 -46.64 12.29
CA LEU A 7 63.63 -45.24 11.98
C LEU A 7 62.30 -45.20 11.28
N VAL A 8 61.23 -44.75 11.97
CA VAL A 8 59.93 -44.48 11.37
C VAL A 8 59.97 -43.09 10.76
N LEU A 9 59.98 -43.05 9.42
CA LEU A 9 59.89 -41.82 8.64
C LEU A 9 58.42 -41.43 8.54
N ALA A 10 57.93 -40.48 9.37
CA ALA A 10 56.64 -39.89 9.26
C ALA A 10 56.64 -38.90 8.09
N ILE A 11 56.03 -39.29 6.97
CA ILE A 11 55.73 -38.40 5.84
C ILE A 11 54.62 -37.49 6.27
N PHE A 12 54.95 -36.27 6.67
CA PHE A 12 53.99 -35.18 6.91
C PHE A 12 53.56 -34.67 5.53
N GLN A 13 52.43 -35.17 5.03
CA GLN A 13 51.83 -34.68 3.82
C GLN A 13 51.22 -33.29 4.12
N LEU A 14 51.99 -32.24 3.86
CA LEU A 14 51.51 -30.87 3.87
C LEU A 14 50.46 -30.75 2.77
N CYS A 15 49.18 -30.84 3.12
CA CYS A 15 48.12 -30.28 2.31
C CYS A 15 48.34 -28.78 2.19
N PHE A 16 48.96 -28.35 1.10
CA PHE A 16 48.89 -26.96 0.68
C PHE A 16 47.41 -26.67 0.37
N ILE A 17 46.71 -26.13 1.34
CA ILE A 17 45.47 -25.41 1.08
C ILE A 17 45.92 -24.17 0.30
N SER A 18 45.84 -24.26 -1.03
CA SER A 18 45.96 -23.10 -1.90
C SER A 18 44.80 -22.18 -1.53
N SER A 19 45.05 -21.24 -0.63
CA SER A 19 44.15 -20.09 -0.47
C SER A 19 44.21 -19.33 -1.79
N SER A 20 43.37 -19.69 -2.75
CA SER A 20 43.13 -18.85 -3.89
C SER A 20 42.59 -17.53 -3.33
N ALA A 21 43.31 -16.45 -3.51
CA ALA A 21 42.85 -15.13 -3.13
C ALA A 21 41.51 -14.88 -3.87
N GLN A 22 40.42 -15.00 -3.15
CA GLN A 22 39.08 -14.73 -3.63
C GLN A 22 39.02 -13.23 -3.94
N THR A 23 38.92 -12.90 -5.22
CA THR A 23 38.89 -11.49 -5.65
C THR A 23 37.43 -11.05 -5.66
N SER A 24 37.09 -10.11 -4.78
CA SER A 24 35.74 -9.53 -4.71
C SER A 24 35.66 -8.33 -5.64
N PHE A 25 34.55 -8.23 -6.37
CA PHE A 25 34.17 -7.14 -7.26
C PHE A 25 32.78 -6.63 -6.92
N SER A 26 32.59 -5.32 -7.01
CA SER A 26 31.27 -4.69 -7.03
C SER A 26 31.02 -4.18 -8.44
N LEU A 27 29.92 -4.62 -9.06
CA LEU A 27 29.54 -4.22 -10.41
C LEU A 27 28.41 -3.17 -10.34
N PRO A 28 28.55 -2.02 -11.04
CA PRO A 28 27.51 -1.02 -11.08
C PRO A 28 26.25 -1.55 -11.75
N ILE A 29 25.09 -1.01 -11.34
CA ILE A 29 23.81 -1.26 -12.01
C ILE A 29 23.84 -0.53 -13.35
N SER A 30 23.68 -1.26 -14.43
CA SER A 30 23.64 -0.70 -15.79
C SER A 30 22.24 -0.39 -16.27
N SER A 31 21.22 -1.12 -15.82
CA SER A 31 19.81 -0.82 -16.09
C SER A 31 18.88 -1.58 -15.14
N VAL A 32 17.68 -1.03 -14.95
CA VAL A 32 16.61 -1.69 -14.17
C VAL A 32 15.32 -1.67 -14.97
N GLU A 33 14.70 -2.85 -15.14
CA GLU A 33 13.36 -3.01 -15.71
C GLU A 33 12.38 -3.34 -14.58
N ILE A 34 11.49 -2.41 -14.25
CA ILE A 34 10.56 -2.55 -13.14
C ILE A 34 9.21 -3.00 -13.67
N HIS A 35 8.72 -4.12 -13.17
CA HIS A 35 7.40 -4.66 -13.47
C HIS A 35 6.37 -4.26 -12.40
N GLN A 36 5.09 -4.49 -12.65
CA GLN A 36 4.05 -4.32 -11.61
C GLN A 36 4.28 -5.24 -10.41
N GLU A 37 5.00 -6.36 -10.61
CA GLU A 37 5.51 -7.22 -9.56
C GLU A 37 6.91 -7.70 -9.94
N GLY A 38 7.89 -7.35 -9.12
CA GLY A 38 9.30 -7.66 -9.35
C GLY A 38 10.01 -6.68 -10.26
N ALA A 39 11.35 -6.72 -10.23
CA ALA A 39 12.20 -5.97 -11.13
C ALA A 39 13.34 -6.84 -11.66
N ARG A 40 13.76 -6.57 -12.88
CA ARG A 40 14.96 -7.14 -13.47
C ARG A 40 16.10 -6.15 -13.34
N ILE A 41 17.14 -6.55 -12.63
CA ILE A 41 18.34 -5.74 -12.43
C ILE A 41 19.46 -6.28 -13.31
N VAL A 42 20.18 -5.38 -13.96
CA VAL A 42 21.34 -5.71 -14.78
C VAL A 42 22.55 -4.98 -14.21
N HIS A 43 23.54 -5.75 -13.81
CA HIS A 43 24.86 -5.25 -13.44
C HIS A 43 25.84 -5.50 -14.59
N SER A 44 26.69 -4.53 -14.90
CA SER A 44 27.71 -4.69 -15.93
C SER A 44 28.95 -3.91 -15.53
N GLY A 45 30.09 -4.56 -15.67
CA GLY A 45 31.38 -3.95 -15.35
C GLY A 45 32.56 -4.83 -15.74
N SER A 46 33.75 -4.35 -15.46
CA SER A 46 34.99 -5.02 -15.81
C SER A 46 35.55 -5.84 -14.62
N VAL A 47 35.97 -7.07 -14.90
CA VAL A 47 36.60 -7.98 -13.95
C VAL A 47 37.93 -8.48 -14.50
N GLN A 48 38.89 -8.80 -13.61
CA GLN A 48 40.19 -9.35 -13.99
C GLN A 48 40.20 -10.86 -13.81
N LEU A 49 40.29 -11.58 -14.93
CA LEU A 49 40.44 -13.04 -14.97
C LEU A 49 41.90 -13.38 -15.18
N LYS A 50 42.68 -13.53 -14.05
CA LYS A 50 44.12 -13.67 -14.07
C LYS A 50 44.62 -15.09 -14.39
N THR A 51 43.76 -16.09 -14.26
CA THR A 51 44.09 -17.51 -14.41
C THR A 51 43.05 -18.22 -15.27
N THR A 52 43.41 -19.40 -15.77
CA THR A 52 42.46 -20.23 -16.58
C THR A 52 41.34 -20.85 -15.74
N VAL A 53 41.49 -20.93 -14.44
CA VAL A 53 40.44 -21.30 -13.48
C VAL A 53 40.53 -20.27 -12.36
N CYS A 54 39.44 -19.54 -12.14
CA CYS A 54 39.37 -18.52 -11.10
C CYS A 54 37.98 -18.53 -10.44
N THR A 55 37.98 -18.33 -9.13
CA THR A 55 36.78 -18.04 -8.35
C THR A 55 36.72 -16.55 -8.10
N ILE A 56 35.64 -15.91 -8.53
CA ILE A 56 35.39 -14.50 -8.29
C ILE A 56 34.12 -14.35 -7.45
N GLU A 57 34.16 -13.36 -6.57
CA GLU A 57 33.03 -12.98 -5.74
C GLU A 57 32.47 -11.64 -6.23
N ILE A 58 31.17 -11.57 -6.45
CA ILE A 58 30.45 -10.34 -6.84
C ILE A 58 29.56 -9.96 -5.67
N SER A 59 29.86 -8.83 -5.05
CA SER A 59 29.11 -8.23 -3.95
C SER A 59 28.11 -7.16 -4.46
N ASP A 60 27.39 -6.53 -3.53
CA ASP A 60 26.41 -5.48 -3.81
C ASP A 60 25.27 -5.91 -4.74
N LEU A 61 24.83 -7.16 -4.64
CA LEU A 61 23.64 -7.66 -5.32
C LEU A 61 22.43 -7.60 -4.39
N SER A 62 21.22 -7.71 -4.96
CA SER A 62 20.00 -7.81 -4.17
C SER A 62 20.04 -9.05 -3.27
N HIS A 63 19.71 -8.88 -1.99
CA HIS A 63 19.70 -9.98 -1.02
C HIS A 63 18.59 -11.01 -1.29
N ASP A 64 17.54 -10.63 -2.03
CA ASP A 64 16.37 -11.44 -2.34
C ASP A 64 16.27 -11.84 -3.83
N LEU A 65 17.40 -11.81 -4.55
CA LEU A 65 17.42 -12.20 -5.95
C LEU A 65 16.86 -13.62 -6.16
N ASP A 66 16.07 -13.79 -7.22
CA ASP A 66 15.59 -15.11 -7.64
C ASP A 66 16.72 -15.87 -8.34
N PHE A 67 17.31 -16.84 -7.65
CA PHE A 67 18.45 -17.64 -8.14
C PHE A 67 18.15 -18.30 -9.50
N ASN A 68 16.92 -18.74 -9.76
CA ASN A 68 16.54 -19.38 -11.02
C ASN A 68 16.48 -18.40 -12.20
N SER A 69 16.47 -17.10 -11.93
CA SER A 69 16.41 -16.05 -12.95
C SER A 69 17.79 -15.53 -13.37
N ILE A 70 18.86 -15.99 -12.71
CA ILE A 70 20.22 -15.51 -12.96
C ILE A 70 20.66 -15.87 -14.38
N SER A 71 21.14 -14.87 -15.08
CA SER A 71 21.79 -15.00 -16.39
C SER A 71 23.11 -14.25 -16.37
N ILE A 72 24.19 -14.89 -16.75
CA ILE A 72 25.55 -14.36 -16.72
C ILE A 72 26.11 -14.37 -18.13
N ASP A 73 26.47 -13.18 -18.64
CA ASP A 73 27.16 -13.03 -19.90
C ASP A 73 28.67 -12.97 -19.60
N LEU A 74 29.37 -14.05 -19.91
CA LEU A 74 30.82 -14.21 -19.71
C LEU A 74 31.60 -13.74 -20.95
N PRO A 75 32.90 -13.38 -20.79
CA PRO A 75 33.80 -13.11 -21.90
C PRO A 75 33.93 -14.31 -22.84
N SER A 76 34.13 -14.05 -24.14
CA SER A 76 34.26 -15.09 -25.18
C SER A 76 35.40 -16.07 -24.86
N GLY A 77 35.11 -17.37 -24.81
CA GLY A 77 36.08 -18.42 -24.48
C GLY A 77 36.15 -18.77 -22.98
N SER A 78 35.23 -18.24 -22.18
CA SER A 78 35.03 -18.64 -20.79
C SER A 78 33.75 -19.46 -20.64
N SER A 79 33.73 -20.34 -19.63
CA SER A 79 32.57 -21.14 -19.21
C SER A 79 32.38 -21.02 -17.70
N LEU A 80 31.14 -21.04 -17.25
CA LEU A 80 30.78 -21.10 -15.84
C LEU A 80 30.79 -22.57 -15.42
N GLU A 81 31.56 -22.94 -14.38
CA GLU A 81 31.59 -24.29 -13.82
C GLU A 81 30.65 -24.42 -12.62
N ALA A 82 30.62 -23.40 -11.74
CA ALA A 82 29.72 -23.37 -10.60
C ALA A 82 29.26 -21.95 -10.29
N ILE A 83 28.11 -21.87 -9.65
CA ILE A 83 27.52 -20.63 -9.15
C ILE A 83 26.94 -20.88 -7.77
N ASN A 84 27.31 -20.03 -6.80
CA ASN A 84 26.76 -20.04 -5.46
C ASN A 84 26.28 -18.66 -5.08
N PHE A 85 25.16 -18.59 -4.38
CA PHE A 85 24.58 -17.35 -3.88
C PHE A 85 24.46 -17.40 -2.36
N ASP A 86 24.99 -16.38 -1.70
CA ASP A 86 24.93 -16.19 -0.25
C ASP A 86 24.36 -14.81 0.07
N VAL A 87 23.73 -14.68 1.23
CA VAL A 87 23.30 -13.40 1.79
C VAL A 87 24.16 -13.09 3.01
N ARG A 88 24.77 -11.92 3.00
CA ARG A 88 25.67 -11.47 4.07
C ARG A 88 25.21 -10.13 4.62
N THR A 89 25.61 -9.85 5.85
CA THR A 89 25.47 -8.50 6.40
C THR A 89 26.51 -7.59 5.78
N ARG A 90 26.07 -6.47 5.20
CA ARG A 90 26.96 -5.48 4.61
C ARG A 90 27.83 -4.84 5.68
N THR A 91 29.15 -4.99 5.57
CA THR A 91 30.11 -4.34 6.43
C THR A 91 30.40 -2.94 5.90
N SER A 92 29.45 -2.03 6.06
CA SER A 92 29.59 -0.65 5.60
C SER A 92 30.06 0.28 6.73
N SER A 93 30.65 1.43 6.37
CA SER A 93 30.93 2.53 7.31
C SER A 93 29.65 3.01 8.01
N GLN A 94 28.49 2.84 7.39
CA GLN A 94 27.15 3.19 7.90
C GLN A 94 26.70 2.29 9.06
N THR A 95 27.01 0.98 9.02
CA THR A 95 26.76 0.07 10.14
C THR A 95 27.56 0.49 11.38
N ASN A 96 28.79 0.99 11.18
CA ASN A 96 29.62 1.54 12.25
C ASN A 96 29.03 2.86 12.78
N GLU A 97 28.50 3.71 11.92
CA GLU A 97 27.86 4.97 12.30
C GLU A 97 26.54 4.73 13.06
N LEU A 98 25.70 3.81 12.60
CA LEU A 98 24.49 3.40 13.32
C LEU A 98 24.82 2.84 14.70
N SER A 99 25.84 1.97 14.80
CA SER A 99 26.29 1.42 16.08
C SER A 99 26.81 2.50 17.03
N ALA A 100 27.52 3.51 16.50
CA ALA A 100 28.00 4.65 17.29
C ALA A 100 26.83 5.51 17.82
N VAL A 101 25.79 5.75 16.99
CA VAL A 101 24.58 6.47 17.40
C VAL A 101 23.82 5.71 18.50
N LEU A 102 23.66 4.38 18.36
CA LEU A 102 23.00 3.55 19.39
C LEU A 102 23.76 3.58 20.73
N VAL A 103 25.10 3.54 20.70
CA VAL A 103 25.92 3.68 21.91
C VAL A 103 25.76 5.06 22.53
N SER A 104 25.67 6.12 21.72
CA SER A 104 25.46 7.49 22.21
C SER A 104 24.10 7.65 22.88
N LEU A 105 23.03 7.14 22.26
CA LEU A 105 21.67 7.14 22.83
C LEU A 105 21.63 6.41 24.17
N SER A 106 22.27 5.25 24.29
CA SER A 106 22.31 4.51 25.54
C SER A 106 23.04 5.26 26.67
N LYS A 107 24.09 6.03 26.33
CA LYS A 107 24.80 6.88 27.30
C LYS A 107 23.95 8.05 27.76
N LEU A 108 23.23 8.69 26.84
CA LEU A 108 22.31 9.79 27.19
C LEU A 108 21.18 9.30 28.11
N ASP A 109 20.56 8.17 27.80
CA ASP A 109 19.52 7.57 28.63
C ASP A 109 19.98 7.32 30.07
N VAL A 110 21.19 6.77 30.26
CA VAL A 110 21.76 6.58 31.58
C VAL A 110 21.98 7.92 32.31
N LYS A 111 22.48 8.93 31.58
CA LYS A 111 22.74 10.26 32.16
C LYS A 111 21.44 10.97 32.55
N THR A 112 20.43 10.89 31.70
CA THR A 112 19.08 11.45 31.99
C THR A 112 18.48 10.80 33.24
N ARG A 113 18.49 9.49 33.36
CA ARG A 113 18.02 8.79 34.55
C ARG A 113 18.77 9.16 35.83
N MET A 114 20.08 9.43 35.74
CA MET A 114 20.86 9.90 36.89
C MET A 114 20.39 11.29 37.33
N LEU A 115 20.17 12.23 36.40
CA LEU A 115 19.68 13.58 36.72
C LEU A 115 18.25 13.54 37.23
N GLU A 116 17.38 12.70 36.68
CA GLU A 116 16.02 12.49 37.19
C GLU A 116 16.01 12.01 38.65
N ALA A 117 16.94 11.11 39.02
CA ALA A 117 17.08 10.66 40.39
C ALA A 117 17.53 11.81 41.34
N VAL A 118 18.43 12.66 40.87
CA VAL A 118 18.85 13.87 41.62
C VAL A 118 17.68 14.86 41.76
N LEU A 119 16.96 15.11 40.66
CA LEU A 119 15.78 15.96 40.66
C LEU A 119 14.71 15.45 41.62
N HIS A 120 14.48 14.15 41.66
CA HIS A 120 13.57 13.53 42.62
C HIS A 120 14.01 13.78 44.06
N THR A 121 15.29 13.62 44.35
CA THR A 121 15.83 13.88 45.70
C THR A 121 15.59 15.32 46.15
N TYR A 122 15.85 16.31 45.25
CA TYR A 122 15.59 17.73 45.57
C TYR A 122 14.11 18.02 45.77
N LYS A 123 13.24 17.42 44.98
CA LYS A 123 11.77 17.55 45.15
C LYS A 123 11.28 16.95 46.48
N GLU A 124 11.81 15.81 46.88
CA GLU A 124 11.51 15.18 48.17
C GLU A 124 11.97 16.04 49.34
N GLU A 125 13.18 16.62 49.26
CA GLU A 125 13.65 17.59 50.26
C GLU A 125 12.75 18.83 50.35
N GLN A 126 12.28 19.36 49.20
CA GLN A 126 11.37 20.50 49.18
C GLN A 126 10.02 20.14 49.81
N LEU A 127 9.50 18.94 49.56
CA LEU A 127 8.28 18.44 50.21
C LEU A 127 8.47 18.27 51.72
N PHE A 128 9.63 17.75 52.15
CA PHE A 128 9.96 17.63 53.58
C PHE A 128 9.99 18.99 54.29
N LEU A 129 10.67 19.99 53.69
CA LEU A 129 10.71 21.34 54.23
C LEU A 129 9.32 21.99 54.27
N SER A 130 8.49 21.75 53.25
CA SER A 130 7.13 22.29 53.20
C SER A 130 6.21 21.66 54.27
N ALA A 131 6.33 20.35 54.50
CA ALA A 131 5.56 19.65 55.53
C ALA A 131 5.92 20.09 56.94
N ASN A 132 7.18 20.52 57.14
CA ASN A 132 7.69 20.95 58.44
C ASN A 132 7.57 22.47 58.69
N ARG A 133 6.85 23.24 57.88
CA ARG A 133 6.59 24.68 58.07
C ARG A 133 5.73 24.97 59.33
N SER A 134 4.94 24.02 59.76
CA SER A 134 4.07 24.21 60.93
C SER A 134 4.80 23.81 62.21
N ILE A 135 5.64 24.71 62.70
CA ILE A 135 6.30 24.57 64.01
C ILE A 135 5.43 25.22 65.04
N GLY A 136 4.54 24.45 65.61
CA GLY A 136 3.65 24.87 66.67
C GLY A 136 3.19 23.67 67.46
N SER A 137 3.99 23.18 68.42
CA SER A 137 3.44 22.36 69.50
C SER A 137 2.88 23.27 70.55
N SER A 138 1.69 22.97 71.01
CA SER A 138 0.87 23.74 71.95
C SER A 138 1.44 23.86 73.36
N GLN A 139 2.71 23.57 73.63
CA GLN A 139 3.27 23.48 74.97
C GLN A 139 4.65 24.12 75.22
N GLU A 140 5.31 24.71 74.25
CA GLU A 140 6.59 25.40 74.48
C GLU A 140 6.52 26.85 74.00
N VAL A 141 7.04 27.79 74.84
CA VAL A 141 7.18 29.21 74.51
C VAL A 141 8.39 29.31 73.58
N LEU A 142 8.15 29.40 72.28
CA LEU A 142 9.19 29.64 71.29
C LEU A 142 9.71 31.12 71.49
N LEU A 143 11.04 31.26 71.59
CA LEU A 143 11.66 32.55 71.54
C LEU A 143 11.53 33.12 70.13
N VAL A 144 11.29 34.41 70.02
CA VAL A 144 11.09 35.13 68.74
C VAL A 144 12.34 34.98 67.85
N ASP A 145 13.52 35.01 68.47
CA ASP A 145 14.80 34.83 67.76
C ASP A 145 14.93 33.48 67.09
N ASP A 146 14.52 32.40 67.73
CA ASP A 146 14.55 31.03 67.16
C ASP A 146 13.60 30.91 65.98
N VAL A 147 12.45 31.60 66.00
CA VAL A 147 11.48 31.63 64.89
C VAL A 147 12.03 32.41 63.68
N ILE A 148 12.76 33.49 63.93
CA ILE A 148 13.41 34.29 62.88
C ILE A 148 14.53 33.48 62.22
N GLU A 149 15.41 32.85 63.02
CA GLU A 149 16.49 32.00 62.50
C GLU A 149 15.95 30.83 61.65
N MET A 150 14.91 30.16 62.11
CA MET A 150 14.24 29.12 61.34
C MET A 150 13.60 29.62 60.05
N ALA A 151 12.95 30.81 60.10
CA ALA A 151 12.34 31.40 58.90
C ALA A 151 13.39 31.81 57.86
N ASP A 152 14.54 32.29 58.29
CA ASP A 152 15.66 32.65 57.42
C ASP A 152 16.30 31.40 56.82
N PHE A 153 16.53 30.34 57.61
CA PHE A 153 17.01 29.05 57.14
C PHE A 153 16.08 28.44 56.07
N LEU A 154 14.76 28.43 56.34
CA LEU A 154 13.78 27.90 55.40
C LEU A 154 13.73 28.72 54.10
N ARG A 155 13.87 30.03 54.19
CA ARG A 155 13.90 30.92 53.02
C ARG A 155 15.12 30.66 52.17
N GLU A 156 16.30 30.64 52.78
CA GLU A 156 17.57 30.41 52.10
C GLU A 156 17.62 29.02 51.44
N ARG A 157 17.22 27.98 52.21
CA ARG A 157 17.25 26.61 51.70
C ARG A 157 16.23 26.39 50.58
N ASN A 158 15.00 26.94 50.69
CA ASN A 158 14.02 26.84 49.60
C ASN A 158 14.48 27.58 48.34
N GLN A 159 15.15 28.74 48.51
CA GLN A 159 15.70 29.45 47.36
C GLN A 159 16.82 28.67 46.67
N SER A 160 17.74 28.08 47.45
CA SER A 160 18.79 27.21 46.92
C SER A 160 18.19 26.01 46.17
N LEU A 161 17.23 25.29 46.80
CA LEU A 161 16.58 24.13 46.17
C LEU A 161 15.82 24.50 44.87
N ALA A 162 15.20 25.67 44.83
CA ALA A 162 14.53 26.13 43.60
C ALA A 162 15.51 26.36 42.45
N LEU A 163 16.71 26.87 42.75
CA LEU A 163 17.78 27.01 41.75
C LEU A 163 18.37 25.67 41.35
N ASP A 164 18.63 24.77 42.30
CA ASP A 164 19.16 23.41 42.05
C ASP A 164 18.17 22.59 41.19
N ILE A 165 16.85 22.67 41.48
CA ILE A 165 15.80 22.06 40.68
C ILE A 165 15.76 22.59 39.27
N LEU A 166 15.84 23.93 39.12
CA LEU A 166 15.85 24.55 37.80
C LEU A 166 17.06 24.15 36.99
N ASP A 167 18.23 24.16 37.57
CA ASP A 167 19.50 23.81 36.92
C ASP A 167 19.46 22.35 36.40
N VAL A 168 19.08 21.41 37.28
CA VAL A 168 18.94 20.00 36.87
C VAL A 168 17.84 19.78 35.82
N SER A 169 16.74 20.54 35.91
CA SER A 169 15.67 20.44 34.90
C SER A 169 16.12 20.94 33.53
N LEU A 170 16.90 22.00 33.45
CA LEU A 170 17.48 22.52 32.21
C LEU A 170 18.51 21.53 31.62
N ASP A 171 19.29 20.87 32.49
CA ASP A 171 20.21 19.84 32.07
C ASP A 171 19.46 18.64 31.46
N ILE A 172 18.35 18.20 32.06
CA ILE A 172 17.50 17.14 31.53
C ILE A 172 16.93 17.53 30.15
N GLU A 173 16.36 18.73 30.04
CA GLU A 173 15.79 19.25 28.78
C GLU A 173 16.84 19.29 27.66
N SER A 174 18.09 19.71 28.00
CA SER A 174 19.18 19.72 27.02
C SER A 174 19.56 18.31 26.52
N LEU A 175 19.52 17.29 27.40
CA LEU A 175 19.81 15.91 27.04
C LEU A 175 18.66 15.27 26.24
N GLU A 176 17.41 15.64 26.51
CA GLU A 176 16.24 15.23 25.75
C GLU A 176 16.33 15.74 24.30
N LEU A 177 16.69 17.01 24.09
CA LEU A 177 16.90 17.59 22.76
C LEU A 177 18.04 16.88 22.01
N GLU A 178 19.17 16.60 22.66
CA GLU A 178 20.27 15.83 22.05
C GLU A 178 19.83 14.42 21.69
N SER A 179 19.02 13.78 22.53
CA SER A 179 18.45 12.45 22.27
C SER A 179 17.51 12.45 21.07
N GLU A 180 16.66 13.48 20.95
CA GLU A 180 15.73 13.63 19.80
C GLU A 180 16.51 13.80 18.49
N GLU A 181 17.56 14.59 18.46
CA GLU A 181 18.43 14.75 17.28
C GLU A 181 19.09 13.42 16.87
N LEU A 182 19.57 12.64 17.84
CA LEU A 182 20.17 11.33 17.56
C LEU A 182 19.14 10.29 17.13
N GLU A 183 17.90 10.31 17.64
CA GLU A 183 16.82 9.44 17.16
C GLU A 183 16.42 9.78 15.71
N VAL A 184 16.36 11.05 15.33
CA VAL A 184 16.16 11.47 13.94
C VAL A 184 17.30 10.95 13.05
N ARG A 185 18.55 11.06 13.51
CA ARG A 185 19.70 10.55 12.76
C ARG A 185 19.70 9.02 12.64
N LYS A 186 19.34 8.32 13.72
CA LYS A 186 19.14 6.86 13.71
C LYS A 186 18.09 6.46 12.68
N ALA A 187 16.91 7.09 12.70
CA ALA A 187 15.84 6.83 11.74
C ALA A 187 16.31 7.06 10.28
N ALA A 188 17.10 8.10 10.04
CA ALA A 188 17.68 8.36 8.72
C ALA A 188 18.68 7.27 8.29
N LEU A 189 19.51 6.75 9.21
CA LEU A 189 20.45 5.65 8.92
C LEU A 189 19.74 4.31 8.72
N GLU A 190 18.66 4.03 9.44
CA GLU A 190 17.81 2.85 9.28
C GLU A 190 17.05 2.85 7.96
N LEU A 191 16.71 4.03 7.41
CA LEU A 191 16.06 4.18 6.12
C LEU A 191 16.94 3.84 4.91
N ILE A 192 18.27 3.78 5.06
CA ILE A 192 19.23 3.58 3.96
C ILE A 192 19.29 2.12 3.46
N GLY A 193 18.37 1.27 3.88
CA GLY A 193 18.18 -0.08 3.35
C GLY A 193 18.57 -1.19 4.31
N SER A 194 18.21 -2.42 3.97
CA SER A 194 18.54 -3.60 4.76
C SER A 194 20.07 -3.74 4.84
N ASP A 195 20.59 -4.06 6.03
CA ASP A 195 22.02 -4.36 6.23
C ASP A 195 22.48 -5.62 5.46
N LEU A 196 21.60 -6.22 4.68
CA LEU A 196 21.83 -7.43 3.91
C LEU A 196 22.21 -7.11 2.47
N GLU A 197 23.22 -7.82 1.98
CA GLU A 197 23.61 -7.83 0.58
C GLU A 197 23.66 -9.24 0.03
N GLY A 198 23.31 -9.40 -1.24
CA GLY A 198 23.52 -10.63 -1.98
C GLY A 198 24.96 -10.69 -2.48
N VAL A 199 25.58 -11.85 -2.35
CA VAL A 199 26.93 -12.13 -2.83
C VAL A 199 26.88 -13.37 -3.72
N LEU A 200 27.40 -13.23 -4.94
CA LEU A 200 27.44 -14.29 -5.93
C LEU A 200 28.89 -14.76 -6.11
N THR A 201 29.13 -16.03 -5.86
CA THR A 201 30.44 -16.66 -6.10
C THR A 201 30.38 -17.44 -7.41
N LEU A 202 31.28 -17.11 -8.34
CA LEU A 202 31.36 -17.68 -9.67
C LEU A 202 32.69 -18.42 -9.85
N ASP A 203 32.63 -19.72 -10.18
CA ASP A 203 33.77 -20.49 -10.62
C ASP A 203 33.81 -20.47 -12.15
N ILE A 204 34.81 -19.76 -12.69
CA ILE A 204 34.95 -19.51 -14.12
C ILE A 204 36.18 -20.24 -14.63
N LYS A 205 35.99 -21.00 -15.72
CA LYS A 205 37.08 -21.62 -16.48
C LYS A 205 37.23 -20.94 -17.82
N SER A 206 38.40 -20.55 -18.16
CA SER A 206 38.76 -19.92 -19.43
C SER A 206 39.72 -20.76 -20.23
N ALA A 207 39.52 -20.83 -21.53
CA ALA A 207 40.42 -21.47 -22.48
C ALA A 207 41.72 -20.66 -22.70
N ILE A 208 41.72 -19.38 -22.37
CA ILE A 208 42.84 -18.45 -22.57
C ILE A 208 43.07 -17.61 -21.31
N ILE A 209 44.27 -17.11 -21.14
CA ILE A 209 44.61 -16.11 -20.12
C ILE A 209 44.34 -14.74 -20.76
N TYR A 210 43.40 -13.97 -20.18
CA TYR A 210 43.10 -12.63 -20.68
C TYR A 210 44.17 -11.63 -20.27
N LYS A 211 44.52 -10.76 -21.20
CA LYS A 211 45.39 -9.60 -20.94
C LYS A 211 44.49 -8.38 -20.72
N GLY A 212 44.28 -8.02 -19.48
CA GLY A 212 43.46 -6.86 -19.09
C GLY A 212 42.02 -7.23 -18.64
N ASP A 213 41.26 -6.19 -18.37
CA ASP A 213 39.90 -6.28 -17.84
C ASP A 213 38.93 -6.86 -18.84
N GLN A 214 38.02 -7.70 -18.38
CA GLN A 214 37.01 -8.37 -19.19
C GLN A 214 35.62 -7.93 -18.75
N ASN A 215 34.71 -7.72 -19.69
CA ASN A 215 33.32 -7.36 -19.37
C ASN A 215 32.56 -8.58 -18.82
N LEU A 216 31.90 -8.38 -17.69
CA LEU A 216 30.98 -9.31 -17.07
C LEU A 216 29.62 -8.62 -16.92
N THR A 217 28.56 -9.30 -17.34
CA THR A 217 27.20 -8.83 -17.14
C THR A 217 26.37 -9.88 -16.39
N ILE A 218 25.71 -9.45 -15.34
CA ILE A 218 24.84 -10.29 -14.51
C ILE A 218 23.42 -9.71 -14.56
N LYS A 219 22.44 -10.57 -14.83
CA LYS A 219 21.01 -10.22 -14.90
C LYS A 219 20.23 -11.14 -13.98
N TYR A 220 19.34 -10.59 -13.19
CA TYR A 220 18.47 -11.36 -12.31
C TYR A 220 17.16 -10.63 -12.02
N LEU A 221 16.18 -11.36 -11.48
CA LEU A 221 14.92 -10.83 -10.98
C LEU A 221 14.98 -10.69 -9.46
N THR A 222 14.41 -9.60 -8.93
CA THR A 222 14.12 -9.41 -7.52
C THR A 222 12.60 -9.25 -7.33
N PRO A 223 11.97 -9.96 -6.38
CA PRO A 223 10.54 -9.80 -6.09
C PRO A 223 10.23 -8.56 -5.24
N SER A 224 11.22 -8.00 -4.53
CA SER A 224 11.04 -6.89 -3.60
C SER A 224 10.91 -5.52 -4.25
N ALA A 225 10.58 -5.48 -5.52
CA ALA A 225 10.33 -4.24 -6.23
C ALA A 225 9.05 -4.32 -7.05
N ARG A 226 8.35 -3.18 -7.15
CA ARG A 226 7.12 -3.06 -7.94
C ARG A 226 6.86 -1.62 -8.30
N TRP A 227 6.03 -1.41 -9.29
CA TRP A 227 5.50 -0.10 -9.59
C TRP A 227 4.00 -0.15 -9.88
N ALA A 228 3.32 0.96 -9.62
CA ALA A 228 1.92 1.16 -9.95
C ALA A 228 1.75 2.53 -10.63
N PRO A 229 0.85 2.65 -11.63
CA PRO A 229 0.55 3.94 -12.22
C PRO A 229 -0.30 4.78 -11.28
N GLU A 230 0.02 6.06 -11.20
CA GLU A 230 -0.76 7.10 -10.57
C GLU A 230 -1.02 8.20 -11.58
N TYR A 231 -2.19 8.82 -11.49
CA TYR A 231 -2.61 9.87 -12.41
C TYR A 231 -2.96 11.12 -11.63
N GLU A 232 -2.65 12.25 -12.21
CA GLU A 232 -3.15 13.55 -11.80
C GLU A 232 -3.96 14.09 -12.97
N VAL A 233 -5.26 14.21 -12.77
CA VAL A 233 -6.21 14.62 -13.80
C VAL A 233 -6.68 16.02 -13.49
N ASN A 234 -6.23 16.98 -14.29
CA ASN A 234 -6.59 18.38 -14.15
C ASN A 234 -7.69 18.75 -15.14
N PHE A 235 -8.82 19.17 -14.62
CA PHE A 235 -9.95 19.68 -15.39
C PHE A 235 -9.93 21.21 -15.34
N SER A 236 -9.95 21.82 -16.52
CA SER A 236 -10.02 23.27 -16.69
C SER A 236 -10.93 23.62 -17.83
N SER A 237 -11.22 24.93 -18.02
CA SER A 237 -11.95 25.44 -19.20
C SER A 237 -11.30 25.05 -20.53
N ASP A 238 -9.98 24.80 -20.53
CA ASP A 238 -9.20 24.48 -21.71
C ASP A 238 -9.21 22.97 -22.06
N GLY A 239 -9.79 22.14 -21.19
CA GLY A 239 -9.89 20.69 -21.37
C GLY A 239 -9.33 19.88 -20.21
N ILE A 240 -9.07 18.62 -20.49
CA ILE A 240 -8.57 17.65 -19.51
C ILE A 240 -7.10 17.39 -19.79
N LEU A 241 -6.26 17.67 -18.79
CA LEU A 241 -4.84 17.37 -18.84
C LEU A 241 -4.51 16.27 -17.83
N VAL A 242 -3.88 15.20 -18.30
CA VAL A 242 -3.51 14.07 -17.46
C VAL A 242 -2.00 13.97 -17.35
N LYS A 243 -1.48 14.06 -16.12
CA LYS A 243 -0.10 13.70 -15.80
C LYS A 243 -0.05 12.30 -15.25
N ARG A 244 0.83 11.49 -15.81
CA ARG A 244 1.02 10.12 -15.38
C ARG A 244 2.31 10.00 -14.59
N TYR A 245 2.22 9.35 -13.45
CA TYR A 245 3.33 9.06 -12.56
C TYR A 245 3.48 7.55 -12.35
N ALA A 246 4.68 7.15 -11.99
CA ALA A 246 4.95 5.84 -11.42
C ALA A 246 5.17 5.96 -9.92
N SER A 247 4.45 5.21 -9.15
CA SER A 247 4.72 4.97 -7.73
C SER A 247 5.59 3.72 -7.64
N ILE A 248 6.89 3.90 -7.42
CA ILE A 248 7.89 2.83 -7.38
C ILE A 248 8.21 2.52 -5.93
N VAL A 249 8.09 1.25 -5.56
CA VAL A 249 8.46 0.74 -4.23
C VAL A 249 9.52 -0.33 -4.41
N GLN A 250 10.63 -0.23 -3.69
CA GLN A 250 11.65 -1.27 -3.71
C GLN A 250 12.32 -1.46 -2.34
N ALA A 251 12.67 -2.70 -2.03
CA ALA A 251 13.37 -3.12 -0.82
C ALA A 251 14.42 -4.19 -1.14
N SER A 252 15.14 -4.02 -2.26
CA SER A 252 16.09 -5.00 -2.77
C SER A 252 17.43 -5.05 -2.02
N GLY A 253 17.64 -4.15 -1.05
CA GLY A 253 18.89 -3.99 -0.33
C GLY A 253 19.92 -3.10 -1.03
N ILE A 254 19.68 -2.69 -2.28
CA ILE A 254 20.55 -1.82 -3.07
C ILE A 254 19.75 -0.63 -3.61
N SER A 255 20.28 0.58 -3.44
CA SER A 255 19.67 1.78 -4.01
C SER A 255 19.97 1.89 -5.51
N TRP A 256 18.97 2.23 -6.30
CA TRP A 256 19.16 2.44 -7.73
C TRP A 256 19.45 3.92 -7.99
N SER A 257 20.72 4.22 -8.16
CA SER A 257 21.18 5.57 -8.45
C SER A 257 21.80 5.61 -9.84
N SER A 258 21.41 6.60 -10.64
CA SER A 258 21.98 6.88 -11.97
C SER A 258 21.83 5.78 -13.02
N ALA A 259 21.04 4.75 -12.79
CA ALA A 259 20.76 3.70 -13.76
C ALA A 259 19.51 4.08 -14.60
N PRO A 260 19.51 3.81 -15.92
CA PRO A 260 18.29 3.93 -16.74
C PRO A 260 17.21 3.00 -16.20
N LEU A 261 16.04 3.59 -15.94
CA LEU A 261 14.87 2.88 -15.45
C LEU A 261 13.86 2.68 -16.57
N THR A 262 13.35 1.47 -16.69
CA THR A 262 12.27 1.14 -17.63
C THR A 262 11.12 0.53 -16.87
N LEU A 263 9.91 1.09 -17.02
CA LEU A 263 8.69 0.55 -16.45
C LEU A 263 8.00 -0.36 -17.46
N ILE A 264 7.59 -1.53 -17.02
CA ILE A 264 6.90 -2.51 -17.86
C ILE A 264 5.55 -2.86 -17.24
N SER A 265 4.47 -2.66 -18.00
CA SER A 265 3.15 -3.09 -17.56
C SER A 265 3.05 -4.61 -17.58
N GLY A 266 2.54 -5.20 -16.49
CA GLY A 266 2.39 -6.65 -16.35
C GLY A 266 3.45 -7.28 -15.45
N ARG A 267 3.31 -8.58 -15.26
CA ARG A 267 4.18 -9.38 -14.39
C ARG A 267 5.23 -10.10 -15.22
N PRO A 268 6.45 -10.30 -14.71
CA PRO A 268 7.36 -11.24 -15.33
C PRO A 268 6.72 -12.62 -15.28
N SER A 269 6.51 -13.24 -16.43
CA SER A 269 5.85 -14.55 -16.51
C SER A 269 6.75 -15.61 -15.90
N ARG A 270 6.35 -16.18 -14.77
CA ARG A 270 7.03 -17.32 -14.13
C ARG A 270 6.70 -18.66 -14.79
N SER A 271 5.61 -18.74 -15.53
CA SER A 271 5.20 -19.95 -16.24
C SER A 271 4.84 -19.64 -17.67
N LEU A 272 5.52 -20.27 -18.61
CA LEU A 272 5.22 -20.23 -20.03
C LEU A 272 4.16 -21.28 -20.43
N ALA A 273 3.81 -22.18 -19.52
CA ALA A 273 2.78 -23.18 -19.77
C ALA A 273 1.39 -22.59 -19.47
N PRO A 274 0.40 -22.79 -20.35
CA PRO A 274 -0.98 -22.43 -20.06
C PRO A 274 -1.47 -23.26 -18.86
N SER A 275 -2.27 -22.61 -18.01
CA SER A 275 -2.91 -23.32 -16.89
C SER A 275 -3.78 -24.46 -17.44
N PRO A 276 -3.66 -25.70 -16.93
CA PRO A 276 -4.51 -26.78 -17.37
C PRO A 276 -5.98 -26.47 -17.02
N PHE A 277 -6.88 -26.84 -17.93
CA PHE A 277 -8.32 -26.73 -17.66
C PHE A 277 -8.67 -27.57 -16.44
N GLN A 278 -9.31 -26.95 -15.45
CA GLN A 278 -9.93 -27.68 -14.36
C GLN A 278 -11.29 -28.25 -14.84
N ASN A 279 -11.56 -29.51 -14.51
CA ASN A 279 -12.83 -30.12 -14.84
C ASN A 279 -13.97 -29.36 -14.15
N TRP A 280 -14.92 -28.87 -14.92
CA TRP A 280 -16.16 -28.30 -14.40
C TRP A 280 -17.07 -29.45 -13.95
N VAL A 281 -17.05 -29.73 -12.66
CA VAL A 281 -17.85 -30.82 -12.07
C VAL A 281 -19.16 -30.25 -11.53
N LEU A 282 -20.28 -30.65 -12.13
CA LEU A 282 -21.61 -30.39 -11.62
C LEU A 282 -21.96 -31.47 -10.60
N THR A 283 -22.27 -31.09 -9.35
CA THR A 283 -22.74 -32.00 -8.32
C THR A 283 -24.19 -31.69 -7.97
N THR A 284 -25.05 -32.72 -7.95
CA THR A 284 -26.42 -32.60 -7.43
C THR A 284 -26.43 -33.08 -5.98
N THR A 285 -26.79 -32.20 -5.04
CA THR A 285 -27.12 -32.60 -3.68
C THR A 285 -28.62 -32.92 -3.61
N SER A 286 -28.96 -34.20 -3.44
CA SER A 286 -30.32 -34.60 -3.10
C SER A 286 -30.63 -34.14 -1.68
N GLY A 287 -31.49 -33.13 -1.56
CA GLY A 287 -31.92 -32.60 -0.26
C GLY A 287 -32.83 -33.60 0.46
N TYR A 288 -32.29 -34.55 1.18
CA TYR A 288 -33.04 -35.20 2.24
C TYR A 288 -33.14 -34.23 3.40
N ARG A 289 -34.33 -33.66 3.56
CA ARG A 289 -34.70 -32.89 4.75
C ARG A 289 -34.85 -33.89 5.89
N MET A 290 -33.82 -34.03 6.72
CA MET A 290 -33.98 -34.69 8.03
C MET A 290 -34.91 -33.83 8.86
N ILE A 291 -36.11 -34.37 9.15
CA ILE A 291 -37.00 -33.86 10.17
C ILE A 291 -36.34 -34.26 11.50
N ALA A 292 -35.76 -33.29 12.19
CA ALA A 292 -35.26 -33.47 13.54
C ALA A 292 -36.44 -33.68 14.49
N CYS A 293 -36.57 -34.86 15.04
CA CYS A 293 -37.39 -35.11 16.24
C CYS A 293 -36.64 -34.48 17.44
N PRO A 294 -37.33 -33.82 18.37
CA PRO A 294 -36.70 -33.35 19.59
C PRO A 294 -36.55 -34.54 20.57
N SER A 295 -35.37 -34.90 20.94
CA SER A 295 -35.07 -35.72 22.10
C SER A 295 -34.33 -34.90 23.15
N PHE A 296 -34.82 -35.06 24.37
CA PHE A 296 -34.38 -34.45 25.60
C PHE A 296 -33.01 -34.96 26.05
N ASP A 297 -32.28 -34.05 26.73
CA ASP A 297 -31.23 -34.20 27.72
C ASP A 297 -30.07 -35.18 27.51
N ASP A 298 -28.86 -34.68 27.43
CA ASP A 298 -27.83 -34.75 28.47
C ASP A 298 -26.51 -34.10 27.99
N ASP A 299 -25.86 -33.49 28.96
CA ASP A 299 -24.56 -32.84 28.88
C ASP A 299 -23.47 -33.73 28.24
N ASP A 300 -22.76 -33.21 27.25
CA ASP A 300 -21.31 -33.40 27.15
C ASP A 300 -20.70 -32.45 26.09
N GLU A 301 -19.71 -31.69 26.56
CA GLU A 301 -18.82 -30.88 25.75
C GLU A 301 -18.06 -31.72 24.72
N LEU A 302 -18.35 -31.55 23.44
CA LEU A 302 -17.41 -31.91 22.40
C LEU A 302 -17.55 -30.96 21.22
N SER A 303 -16.56 -30.07 21.12
CA SER A 303 -16.34 -29.13 20.07
C SER A 303 -16.46 -29.78 18.68
N SER A 304 -17.62 -29.64 18.04
CA SER A 304 -17.74 -29.84 16.62
C SER A 304 -17.36 -28.54 15.89
N LYS A 305 -16.13 -28.50 15.37
CA LYS A 305 -15.74 -27.54 14.33
C LYS A 305 -16.72 -27.70 13.17
N ALA A 306 -17.74 -26.88 13.13
CA ALA A 306 -18.54 -26.68 11.94
C ALA A 306 -17.60 -26.14 10.86
N ASN A 307 -17.29 -26.98 9.89
CA ASN A 307 -16.64 -26.61 8.65
C ASN A 307 -17.62 -25.71 7.89
N SER A 308 -17.67 -24.43 8.23
CA SER A 308 -18.18 -23.43 7.32
C SER A 308 -17.17 -23.34 6.18
N GLN A 309 -17.36 -24.14 5.15
CA GLN A 309 -16.83 -23.84 3.86
C GLN A 309 -17.42 -22.50 3.43
N SER A 310 -16.77 -21.43 3.87
CA SER A 310 -16.83 -20.18 3.15
C SER A 310 -16.46 -20.54 1.71
N TYR A 311 -17.42 -20.39 0.80
CA TYR A 311 -17.09 -20.25 -0.61
C TYR A 311 -16.12 -19.09 -0.67
N ALA A 312 -14.83 -19.41 -0.72
CA ALA A 312 -13.83 -18.46 -1.09
C ALA A 312 -14.30 -17.93 -2.43
N LYS A 313 -14.73 -16.65 -2.46
CA LYS A 313 -14.76 -15.89 -3.68
C LYS A 313 -13.43 -16.19 -4.32
N SER A 314 -13.43 -16.94 -5.41
CA SER A 314 -12.26 -17.07 -6.26
C SER A 314 -11.77 -15.65 -6.45
N PRO A 315 -10.49 -15.35 -6.20
CA PRO A 315 -9.97 -14.07 -6.60
C PRO A 315 -10.39 -13.98 -8.07
N GLN A 316 -11.18 -12.98 -8.41
CA GLN A 316 -11.37 -12.62 -9.79
C GLN A 316 -9.95 -12.34 -10.28
N SER A 317 -9.31 -13.38 -10.80
CA SER A 317 -8.22 -13.21 -11.70
C SER A 317 -8.86 -12.42 -12.84
N SER A 318 -8.71 -11.10 -12.78
CA SER A 318 -8.92 -10.28 -13.95
C SER A 318 -8.07 -10.94 -15.00
N SER A 319 -8.73 -11.67 -15.89
CA SER A 319 -8.07 -12.33 -17.00
C SER A 319 -7.51 -11.21 -17.87
N TYR A 320 -6.24 -10.90 -17.65
CA TYR A 320 -5.45 -10.06 -18.52
C TYR A 320 -5.22 -10.82 -19.83
N VAL A 321 -6.31 -11.12 -20.51
CA VAL A 321 -6.26 -11.67 -21.86
C VAL A 321 -5.81 -10.54 -22.77
N GLY A 322 -4.51 -10.54 -23.11
CA GLY A 322 -4.01 -9.86 -24.30
C GLY A 322 -3.78 -8.35 -24.20
N LYS A 323 -3.66 -7.74 -23.01
CA LYS A 323 -3.19 -6.35 -22.93
C LYS A 323 -1.73 -6.28 -23.37
N ALA A 324 -1.45 -5.51 -24.43
CA ALA A 324 -0.10 -5.21 -24.87
C ALA A 324 0.73 -4.75 -23.65
N ARG A 325 1.94 -5.29 -23.52
CA ARG A 325 2.87 -4.83 -22.48
C ARG A 325 3.35 -3.44 -22.86
N TYR A 326 2.96 -2.44 -22.10
CA TYR A 326 3.47 -1.08 -22.28
C TYR A 326 4.86 -0.99 -21.66
N ARG A 327 5.73 -0.24 -22.33
CA ARG A 327 7.08 0.06 -21.90
C ARG A 327 7.21 1.58 -21.82
N PHE A 328 7.71 2.08 -20.69
CA PHE A 328 7.99 3.50 -20.48
C PHE A 328 9.44 3.62 -20.03
N GLU A 329 10.22 4.37 -20.77
CA GLU A 329 11.61 4.70 -20.45
C GLU A 329 11.60 6.02 -19.67
N LEU A 330 12.16 6.04 -18.47
CA LEU A 330 12.24 7.25 -17.67
C LEU A 330 13.47 8.04 -18.10
N GLU A 331 13.25 9.26 -18.57
CA GLU A 331 14.32 10.14 -19.05
C GLU A 331 15.19 10.70 -17.90
N THR A 332 14.62 10.79 -16.71
CA THR A 332 15.29 11.35 -15.54
C THR A 332 15.93 10.24 -14.71
N ALA A 333 17.24 10.34 -14.47
CA ALA A 333 17.95 9.49 -13.53
C ALA A 333 17.50 9.80 -12.10
N SER A 334 16.37 9.24 -11.69
CA SER A 334 15.86 9.37 -10.34
C SER A 334 16.58 8.38 -9.42
N ILE A 335 16.94 8.82 -8.22
CA ILE A 335 17.45 7.92 -7.17
C ILE A 335 16.24 7.21 -6.56
N ILE A 336 16.20 5.89 -6.66
CA ILE A 336 15.19 5.06 -6.00
C ILE A 336 15.85 4.36 -4.81
N PRO A 337 15.60 4.83 -3.58
CA PRO A 337 16.18 4.23 -2.38
C PRO A 337 15.57 2.84 -2.12
N SER A 338 16.33 2.00 -1.41
CA SER A 338 15.86 0.67 -0.99
C SER A 338 15.26 0.71 0.42
N ASP A 339 14.27 1.57 0.62
CA ASP A 339 13.65 1.81 1.93
C ASP A 339 12.21 1.27 2.04
N GLY A 340 11.73 0.61 0.98
CA GLY A 340 10.37 0.08 0.92
C GLY A 340 9.27 1.14 0.83
N LYS A 341 9.63 2.42 0.73
CA LYS A 341 8.65 3.51 0.59
C LYS A 341 8.37 3.83 -0.88
N PRO A 342 7.16 4.34 -1.19
CA PRO A 342 6.84 4.74 -2.54
C PRO A 342 7.60 6.00 -2.96
N THR A 343 8.33 5.91 -4.08
CA THR A 343 8.94 7.05 -4.77
C THR A 343 8.10 7.36 -5.99
N ARG A 344 7.59 8.59 -6.08
CA ARG A 344 6.77 9.06 -7.21
C ARG A 344 7.65 9.69 -8.29
N VAL A 345 7.57 9.16 -9.51
CA VAL A 345 8.35 9.63 -10.67
C VAL A 345 7.39 9.94 -11.82
N GLU A 346 7.55 11.10 -12.44
CA GLU A 346 6.74 11.49 -13.61
C GLU A 346 7.15 10.66 -14.83
N ILE A 347 6.15 10.21 -15.60
CA ILE A 347 6.34 9.45 -16.84
C ILE A 347 6.10 10.34 -18.06
N ASP A 348 4.91 10.90 -18.17
CA ASP A 348 4.47 11.75 -19.29
C ASP A 348 3.22 12.57 -18.93
N GLU A 349 2.88 13.48 -19.81
CA GLU A 349 1.68 14.31 -19.75
C GLU A 349 0.96 14.25 -21.10
N PHE A 350 -0.36 14.17 -21.09
CA PHE A 350 -1.17 14.12 -22.30
C PHE A 350 -2.56 14.72 -22.11
N PRO A 351 -3.14 15.35 -23.15
CA PRO A 351 -4.51 15.82 -23.12
C PRO A 351 -5.49 14.68 -23.35
N LEU A 352 -6.70 14.80 -22.80
CA LEU A 352 -7.85 13.97 -23.10
C LEU A 352 -9.04 14.82 -23.50
N GLU A 353 -9.84 14.31 -24.41
CA GLU A 353 -11.13 14.89 -24.75
C GLU A 353 -12.24 14.12 -24.04
N GLY A 354 -13.17 14.84 -23.43
CA GLY A 354 -14.26 14.22 -22.71
C GLY A 354 -15.48 15.12 -22.61
N ASP A 355 -16.65 14.50 -22.59
CA ASP A 355 -17.94 15.18 -22.44
C ASP A 355 -18.30 15.28 -20.95
N LEU A 356 -18.56 16.49 -20.48
CA LEU A 356 -19.03 16.75 -19.13
C LEU A 356 -20.52 16.37 -19.02
N ARG A 357 -20.83 15.53 -18.03
CA ARG A 357 -22.21 15.16 -17.70
C ARG A 357 -22.44 15.18 -16.20
N TYR A 358 -23.68 15.32 -15.83
CA TYR A 358 -24.11 15.25 -14.44
C TYR A 358 -24.84 13.93 -14.19
N PHE A 359 -24.56 13.34 -13.05
CA PHE A 359 -25.12 12.07 -12.61
C PHE A 359 -25.90 12.28 -11.32
N ALA A 360 -27.21 12.15 -11.38
CA ALA A 360 -28.09 12.41 -10.25
C ALA A 360 -28.74 11.11 -9.75
N THR A 361 -28.61 10.83 -8.45
CA THR A 361 -29.21 9.68 -7.77
C THR A 361 -30.04 10.15 -6.58
N PRO A 362 -31.25 10.66 -6.80
CA PRO A 362 -32.03 11.32 -5.76
C PRO A 362 -32.44 10.42 -4.60
N ALA A 363 -32.42 9.10 -4.79
CA ALA A 363 -32.63 8.14 -3.69
C ALA A 363 -31.50 8.13 -2.66
N LEU A 364 -30.28 8.56 -3.05
CA LEU A 364 -29.08 8.50 -2.23
C LEU A 364 -28.56 9.87 -1.82
N ASN A 365 -28.64 10.85 -2.70
CA ASN A 365 -28.12 12.20 -2.47
C ASN A 365 -29.02 13.25 -3.13
N SER A 366 -29.14 14.43 -2.52
CA SER A 366 -29.84 15.60 -3.07
C SER A 366 -29.00 16.42 -4.04
N GLU A 367 -27.70 16.17 -4.14
CA GLU A 367 -26.79 16.81 -5.08
C GLU A 367 -26.37 15.83 -6.17
N ALA A 368 -26.25 16.32 -7.40
CA ALA A 368 -25.70 15.52 -8.47
C ALA A 368 -24.18 15.47 -8.43
N TYR A 369 -23.61 14.44 -9.01
CA TYR A 369 -22.16 14.31 -9.24
C TYR A 369 -21.81 14.82 -10.64
N THR A 370 -20.76 15.60 -10.72
CA THR A 370 -20.16 15.95 -12.00
C THR A 370 -19.32 14.78 -12.48
N THR A 371 -19.53 14.33 -13.73
CA THR A 371 -18.80 13.23 -14.34
C THR A 371 -18.27 13.63 -15.70
N VAL A 372 -17.16 13.05 -16.09
CA VAL A 372 -16.59 13.18 -17.43
C VAL A 372 -16.60 11.83 -18.12
N ARG A 373 -17.09 11.80 -19.37
CA ARG A 373 -17.12 10.61 -20.21
C ARG A 373 -16.07 10.77 -21.32
N ILE A 374 -15.09 9.87 -21.33
CA ILE A 374 -13.97 9.86 -22.25
C ILE A 374 -14.11 8.65 -23.17
N ALA A 375 -14.37 8.89 -24.44
CA ALA A 375 -14.57 7.83 -25.44
C ALA A 375 -13.24 7.29 -25.97
N ASP A 376 -12.28 8.18 -26.27
CA ASP A 376 -10.98 7.82 -26.85
C ASP A 376 -9.84 7.84 -25.81
N TRP A 377 -9.91 6.93 -24.87
CA TRP A 377 -8.86 6.78 -23.85
C TRP A 377 -7.80 5.72 -24.22
N SER A 378 -8.09 4.82 -25.14
CA SER A 378 -7.27 3.62 -25.41
C SER A 378 -5.92 3.96 -26.07
N GLY A 379 -5.84 5.07 -26.81
CA GLY A 379 -4.62 5.54 -27.46
C GLY A 379 -3.50 5.95 -26.49
N HIS A 380 -3.85 6.34 -25.25
CA HIS A 380 -2.92 6.90 -24.27
C HIS A 380 -2.28 5.87 -23.32
N LYS A 381 -2.41 4.56 -23.60
CA LYS A 381 -1.83 3.49 -22.76
C LYS A 381 -2.20 3.60 -21.26
N ILE A 382 -3.41 4.08 -20.98
CA ILE A 382 -3.91 4.19 -19.60
C ILE A 382 -4.05 2.79 -19.01
N MET A 383 -3.79 2.66 -17.71
CA MET A 383 -3.88 1.41 -16.94
C MET A 383 -4.68 1.65 -15.67
N ASP A 384 -5.19 0.57 -15.07
CA ASP A 384 -5.83 0.66 -13.76
C ASP A 384 -4.85 1.24 -12.73
N GLY A 385 -5.30 2.21 -11.94
CA GLY A 385 -4.45 2.92 -10.99
C GLY A 385 -5.22 3.88 -10.10
N LYS A 386 -4.52 4.75 -9.42
CA LYS A 386 -5.11 5.81 -8.59
C LYS A 386 -5.05 7.14 -9.33
N ALA A 387 -6.19 7.82 -9.45
CA ALA A 387 -6.29 9.15 -10.05
C ALA A 387 -6.58 10.21 -8.98
N GLN A 388 -5.79 11.25 -8.94
CA GLN A 388 -6.03 12.47 -8.18
C GLN A 388 -6.76 13.45 -9.09
N ILE A 389 -7.89 13.98 -8.62
CA ILE A 389 -8.73 14.89 -9.38
C ILE A 389 -8.46 16.31 -8.92
N ILE A 390 -8.13 17.17 -9.86
CA ILE A 390 -7.88 18.59 -9.68
C ILE A 390 -8.80 19.37 -10.62
N THR A 391 -9.46 20.38 -10.12
CA THR A 391 -10.28 21.29 -10.92
C THR A 391 -9.88 22.72 -10.59
N ASP A 392 -9.55 23.50 -11.58
CA ASP A 392 -9.12 24.91 -11.42
C ASP A 392 -8.07 25.08 -10.32
N ASN A 393 -7.02 24.24 -10.35
CA ASN A 393 -5.94 24.17 -9.35
C ASN A 393 -6.38 23.79 -7.92
N THR A 394 -7.61 23.30 -7.74
CA THR A 394 -8.11 22.82 -6.45
C THR A 394 -8.16 21.29 -6.43
N TYR A 395 -7.50 20.68 -5.46
CA TYR A 395 -7.57 19.22 -5.24
C TYR A 395 -8.95 18.84 -4.68
N LEU A 396 -9.69 18.02 -5.41
CA LEU A 396 -11.01 17.53 -5.01
C LEU A 396 -10.95 16.20 -4.27
N GLY A 397 -10.02 15.33 -4.61
CA GLY A 397 -9.92 14.01 -4.02
C GLY A 397 -9.16 13.01 -4.89
N SER A 398 -9.21 11.75 -4.50
CA SER A 398 -8.63 10.67 -5.30
C SER A 398 -9.63 9.53 -5.50
N ILE A 399 -9.66 9.00 -6.70
CA ILE A 399 -10.53 7.89 -7.11
C ILE A 399 -9.71 6.72 -7.64
N PRO A 400 -10.17 5.47 -7.50
CA PRO A 400 -9.60 4.36 -8.23
C PRO A 400 -10.00 4.48 -9.71
N LEU A 401 -9.00 4.59 -10.59
CA LEU A 401 -9.21 4.54 -12.02
C LEU A 401 -9.27 3.07 -12.45
N GLN A 402 -10.43 2.60 -12.84
CA GLN A 402 -10.66 1.25 -13.37
C GLN A 402 -11.06 1.36 -14.84
N LEU A 403 -10.31 0.70 -15.69
CA LEU A 403 -10.60 0.74 -17.11
C LEU A 403 -11.81 -0.15 -17.44
N PRO A 404 -12.76 0.36 -18.22
CA PRO A 404 -13.88 -0.45 -18.72
C PRO A 404 -13.38 -1.55 -19.68
N VAL A 405 -14.27 -2.48 -20.01
CA VAL A 405 -13.99 -3.47 -21.06
C VAL A 405 -13.80 -2.73 -22.39
N ILE A 406 -12.98 -3.29 -23.27
CA ILE A 406 -12.59 -2.68 -24.55
C ILE A 406 -13.82 -2.22 -25.34
N GLY A 407 -13.83 -0.95 -25.73
CA GLY A 407 -14.89 -0.33 -26.53
C GLY A 407 -15.88 0.51 -25.72
N ASP A 408 -15.84 0.45 -24.40
CA ASP A 408 -16.69 1.26 -23.54
C ASP A 408 -16.07 2.63 -23.21
N THR A 409 -16.93 3.56 -22.83
CA THR A 409 -16.51 4.90 -22.40
C THR A 409 -15.91 4.84 -20.99
N LEU A 410 -14.77 5.49 -20.78
CA LEU A 410 -14.22 5.72 -19.45
C LEU A 410 -14.99 6.85 -18.78
N VAL A 411 -15.56 6.59 -17.60
CA VAL A 411 -16.29 7.58 -16.80
C VAL A 411 -15.50 7.90 -15.54
N MET A 412 -15.26 9.18 -15.30
CA MET A 412 -14.61 9.67 -14.08
C MET A 412 -15.52 10.64 -13.34
N SER A 413 -15.61 10.52 -12.01
CA SER A 413 -16.35 11.44 -11.17
C SER A 413 -15.44 12.58 -10.69
N LEU A 414 -15.95 13.81 -10.80
CA LEU A 414 -15.31 15.04 -10.33
C LEU A 414 -15.82 15.50 -8.97
N GLY A 415 -16.68 14.69 -8.32
CA GLY A 415 -17.31 15.05 -7.05
C GLY A 415 -18.73 15.57 -7.18
N SER A 416 -19.37 15.86 -6.03
CA SER A 416 -20.71 16.44 -6.02
C SER A 416 -20.68 17.94 -6.36
N THR A 417 -21.78 18.41 -6.95
CA THR A 417 -21.98 19.83 -7.26
C THR A 417 -23.27 20.34 -6.60
N PRO A 418 -23.20 21.45 -5.85
CA PRO A 418 -24.40 22.04 -5.25
C PRO A 418 -25.29 22.78 -6.26
N HIS A 419 -24.86 22.85 -7.53
CA HIS A 419 -25.58 23.59 -8.57
C HIS A 419 -26.55 22.74 -9.37
N VAL A 420 -26.55 21.43 -9.19
CA VAL A 420 -27.53 20.52 -9.79
C VAL A 420 -28.19 19.74 -8.66
N LEU A 421 -29.42 20.16 -8.33
CA LEU A 421 -30.18 19.61 -7.22
C LEU A 421 -31.11 18.52 -7.71
N CYS A 422 -31.29 17.47 -6.93
CA CYS A 422 -32.23 16.41 -7.24
C CYS A 422 -33.03 16.01 -6.00
N SER A 423 -34.28 15.55 -6.24
CA SER A 423 -35.17 15.06 -5.19
C SER A 423 -35.97 13.85 -5.65
N ARG A 424 -36.41 13.04 -4.68
CA ARG A 424 -37.25 11.88 -4.87
C ARG A 424 -38.38 11.92 -3.86
N GLU A 425 -39.62 11.95 -4.37
CA GLU A 425 -40.81 12.03 -3.54
C GLU A 425 -41.84 10.95 -3.94
N LEU A 426 -42.45 10.32 -2.94
CA LEU A 426 -43.57 9.41 -3.17
C LEU A 426 -44.84 10.24 -3.40
N SER A 427 -45.35 10.23 -4.62
CA SER A 427 -46.56 10.98 -4.98
C SER A 427 -47.84 10.26 -4.60
N GLU A 428 -47.91 8.98 -4.92
CA GLU A 428 -49.11 8.17 -4.70
C GLU A 428 -48.76 6.74 -4.32
N GLU A 429 -49.49 6.21 -3.33
CA GLU A 429 -49.42 4.79 -2.97
C GLU A 429 -50.84 4.24 -2.88
N PHE A 430 -51.17 3.33 -3.80
CA PHE A 430 -52.45 2.65 -3.82
C PHE A 430 -52.30 1.16 -3.49
N SER A 431 -53.01 0.71 -2.46
CA SER A 431 -53.14 -0.71 -2.15
C SER A 431 -54.52 -1.22 -2.52
N LYS A 432 -54.61 -2.07 -3.57
CA LYS A 432 -55.83 -2.81 -3.91
C LYS A 432 -55.74 -4.25 -3.43
N SER A 433 -56.69 -4.70 -2.62
CA SER A 433 -56.87 -6.12 -2.38
C SER A 433 -57.76 -6.72 -3.46
N SER A 434 -57.22 -7.60 -4.29
CA SER A 434 -58.02 -8.38 -5.25
C SER A 434 -58.78 -9.50 -4.52
N PHE A 435 -59.99 -9.83 -5.03
CA PHE A 435 -60.84 -10.93 -4.51
C PHE A 435 -60.17 -12.32 -4.62
N LEU A 436 -59.10 -12.45 -5.40
CA LEU A 436 -58.35 -13.68 -5.69
C LEU A 436 -56.97 -13.66 -5.01
N SER A 437 -56.88 -14.04 -3.76
CA SER A 437 -55.63 -14.46 -3.05
C SER A 437 -54.35 -13.60 -3.17
N ARG A 438 -54.33 -12.53 -3.97
CA ARG A 438 -53.15 -11.64 -4.17
C ARG A 438 -53.46 -10.19 -3.79
N LYS A 439 -52.46 -9.48 -3.29
CA LYS A 439 -52.49 -8.02 -3.08
C LYS A 439 -51.69 -7.34 -4.18
N ASN A 440 -52.11 -6.14 -4.55
CA ASN A 440 -51.40 -5.26 -5.47
C ASN A 440 -51.13 -3.93 -4.76
N ILE A 441 -49.91 -3.46 -4.82
CA ILE A 441 -49.47 -2.14 -4.37
C ILE A 441 -48.92 -1.41 -5.59
N THR A 442 -49.40 -0.22 -5.86
CA THR A 442 -48.87 0.67 -6.89
C THR A 442 -48.29 1.87 -6.19
N SER A 443 -47.01 2.12 -6.38
CA SER A 443 -46.27 3.27 -5.85
C SER A 443 -45.77 4.12 -7.01
N THR A 444 -46.08 5.41 -7.00
CA THR A 444 -45.60 6.36 -8.01
C THR A 444 -44.65 7.34 -7.35
N TRP A 445 -43.40 7.31 -7.79
CA TRP A 445 -42.35 8.21 -7.36
C TRP A 445 -42.17 9.33 -8.37
N ILE A 446 -42.04 10.58 -7.90
CA ILE A 446 -41.62 11.73 -8.69
C ILE A 446 -40.13 11.97 -8.41
N LEU A 447 -39.34 11.94 -9.46
CA LEU A 447 -37.93 12.28 -9.45
C LEU A 447 -37.79 13.65 -10.10
N ALA A 448 -37.19 14.60 -9.41
CA ALA A 448 -37.00 15.95 -9.92
C ALA A 448 -35.50 16.26 -9.98
N VAL A 449 -35.10 17.02 -10.99
CA VAL A 449 -33.75 17.58 -11.12
C VAL A 449 -33.85 19.02 -11.55
N GLU A 450 -32.97 19.87 -10.99
CA GLU A 450 -32.96 21.32 -11.23
C GLU A 450 -31.54 21.78 -11.55
N ASN A 451 -31.40 22.51 -12.65
CA ASN A 451 -30.16 23.13 -13.08
C ASN A 451 -30.09 24.58 -12.60
N THR A 452 -29.22 24.91 -11.65
CA THR A 452 -29.03 26.30 -11.19
C THR A 452 -27.82 26.97 -11.83
N LEU A 453 -27.13 26.29 -12.77
CA LEU A 453 -26.03 26.85 -13.55
C LEU A 453 -26.54 27.82 -14.63
N SER A 454 -25.62 28.65 -15.16
CA SER A 454 -25.86 29.58 -16.25
C SER A 454 -25.89 28.90 -17.65
N ASP A 455 -25.42 27.66 -17.72
CA ASP A 455 -25.28 26.91 -18.96
C ASP A 455 -26.25 25.73 -19.05
N SER A 456 -26.58 25.30 -20.28
CA SER A 456 -27.32 24.07 -20.49
C SER A 456 -26.50 22.85 -20.15
N ILE A 457 -27.09 21.86 -19.49
CA ILE A 457 -26.37 20.68 -19.00
C ILE A 457 -27.07 19.38 -19.41
N SER A 458 -26.27 18.34 -19.59
CA SER A 458 -26.76 16.96 -19.77
C SER A 458 -26.72 16.23 -18.43
N VAL A 459 -27.86 15.71 -17.98
CA VAL A 459 -27.99 15.00 -16.69
C VAL A 459 -28.54 13.60 -16.92
N ASP A 460 -27.82 12.60 -16.40
CA ASP A 460 -28.35 11.24 -16.30
C ASP A 460 -28.96 11.06 -14.90
N LEU A 461 -30.32 11.13 -14.84
CA LEU A 461 -31.06 10.95 -13.59
C LEU A 461 -31.39 9.47 -13.42
N ILE A 462 -30.87 8.87 -12.35
CA ILE A 462 -30.90 7.41 -12.14
C ILE A 462 -31.61 7.07 -10.83
N ASP A 463 -32.46 6.04 -10.86
CA ASP A 463 -33.01 5.44 -9.64
C ASP A 463 -32.94 3.91 -9.69
N ALA A 464 -32.97 3.31 -8.50
CA ALA A 464 -32.92 1.87 -8.36
C ALA A 464 -34.28 1.24 -8.54
N LEU A 465 -34.33 0.09 -9.21
CA LEU A 465 -35.53 -0.71 -9.39
C LEU A 465 -35.59 -1.84 -8.36
N PRO A 466 -36.77 -2.16 -7.80
CA PRO A 466 -36.90 -3.24 -6.85
C PRO A 466 -36.67 -4.60 -7.51
N GLN A 467 -36.01 -5.47 -6.78
CA GLN A 467 -35.72 -6.86 -7.16
C GLN A 467 -36.45 -7.82 -6.21
N SER A 468 -37.02 -8.89 -6.74
CA SER A 468 -37.57 -9.96 -5.91
C SER A 468 -36.46 -10.91 -5.44
N SER A 469 -36.38 -11.12 -4.14
CA SER A 469 -35.49 -12.13 -3.53
C SER A 469 -36.12 -13.52 -3.39
N THR A 470 -37.43 -13.63 -3.73
CA THR A 470 -38.20 -14.87 -3.62
C THR A 470 -38.18 -15.66 -4.93
N ARG A 471 -38.52 -16.97 -4.86
CA ARG A 471 -38.56 -17.84 -6.04
C ARG A 471 -39.56 -17.30 -7.08
N ASP A 472 -39.25 -17.54 -8.34
CA ASP A 472 -40.05 -17.10 -9.48
C ASP A 472 -41.56 -17.32 -9.28
N GLY A 473 -42.36 -16.23 -9.45
CA GLY A 473 -43.81 -16.26 -9.43
C GLY A 473 -44.49 -15.93 -8.10
N GLU A 474 -43.74 -15.73 -6.99
CA GLU A 474 -44.36 -15.26 -5.74
C GLU A 474 -44.63 -13.75 -5.74
N ILE A 475 -43.71 -12.95 -6.27
CA ILE A 475 -43.82 -11.49 -6.39
C ILE A 475 -43.67 -11.13 -7.86
N ASP A 476 -44.71 -10.49 -8.42
CA ASP A 476 -44.66 -9.92 -9.76
C ASP A 476 -44.43 -8.42 -9.65
N ILE A 477 -43.40 -7.92 -10.33
CA ILE A 477 -43.01 -6.51 -10.35
C ILE A 477 -43.18 -6.00 -11.78
N VAL A 478 -44.05 -4.99 -11.96
CA VAL A 478 -44.21 -4.29 -13.23
C VAL A 478 -43.78 -2.85 -13.04
N ILE A 479 -42.85 -2.40 -13.87
CA ILE A 479 -42.25 -1.08 -13.80
C ILE A 479 -42.67 -0.28 -15.02
N SER A 480 -43.04 0.97 -14.81
CA SER A 480 -43.41 1.93 -15.86
C SER A 480 -42.70 3.24 -15.59
N ALA A 481 -41.82 3.65 -16.50
CA ALA A 481 -41.12 4.93 -16.48
C ALA A 481 -41.83 5.92 -17.43
N SER A 482 -41.91 7.20 -17.03
CA SER A 482 -42.36 8.27 -17.90
C SER A 482 -41.27 8.69 -18.88
N ASP A 483 -41.65 9.45 -19.89
CA ASP A 483 -40.76 10.03 -20.90
C ASP A 483 -39.81 9.02 -21.54
N SER A 484 -38.53 9.36 -21.67
CA SER A 484 -37.48 8.55 -22.27
C SER A 484 -36.74 7.67 -21.25
N GLY A 485 -37.39 7.26 -20.16
CA GLY A 485 -36.74 6.43 -19.13
C GLY A 485 -36.30 5.06 -19.67
N GLU A 486 -35.01 4.80 -19.65
CA GLU A 486 -34.39 3.55 -20.06
C GLU A 486 -34.33 2.58 -18.88
N ILE A 487 -34.98 1.42 -19.00
CA ILE A 487 -35.06 0.41 -17.94
C ILE A 487 -34.03 -0.68 -18.19
N ASP A 488 -33.03 -0.79 -17.29
CA ASP A 488 -32.07 -1.88 -17.26
C ASP A 488 -32.45 -2.91 -16.18
N LEU A 489 -33.04 -4.02 -16.62
CA LEU A 489 -33.45 -5.11 -15.73
C LEU A 489 -32.27 -5.99 -15.26
N ILE A 490 -31.10 -5.89 -15.91
CA ILE A 490 -29.90 -6.65 -15.51
C ILE A 490 -29.26 -6.00 -14.29
N ASN A 491 -29.10 -4.68 -14.34
CA ASN A 491 -28.51 -3.90 -13.24
C ASN A 491 -29.56 -3.35 -12.27
N HIS A 492 -30.85 -3.57 -12.54
CA HIS A 492 -31.97 -3.05 -11.75
C HIS A 492 -31.95 -1.54 -11.58
N LEU A 493 -31.79 -0.81 -12.68
CA LEU A 493 -31.75 0.65 -12.73
C LEU A 493 -32.72 1.20 -13.77
N VAL A 494 -33.20 2.41 -13.54
CA VAL A 494 -33.83 3.24 -14.56
C VAL A 494 -33.01 4.50 -14.76
N THR A 495 -32.71 4.87 -16.00
CA THR A 495 -31.97 6.06 -16.37
C THR A 495 -32.81 6.98 -17.23
N TYR A 496 -32.89 8.25 -16.85
CA TYR A 496 -33.53 9.31 -17.64
C TYR A 496 -32.43 10.25 -18.15
N PRO A 497 -32.06 10.15 -19.43
CA PRO A 497 -31.15 11.11 -20.05
C PRO A 497 -31.88 12.43 -20.31
N LEU A 498 -31.52 13.48 -19.60
CA LEU A 498 -32.18 14.78 -19.64
C LEU A 498 -31.23 15.87 -20.10
N GLU A 499 -31.72 16.79 -20.93
CA GLU A 499 -31.06 18.05 -21.25
C GLU A 499 -31.81 19.18 -20.53
N LEU A 500 -31.12 19.96 -19.71
CA LEU A 500 -31.70 21.02 -18.90
C LEU A 500 -31.14 22.38 -19.29
N ALA A 501 -31.99 23.30 -19.64
CA ALA A 501 -31.63 24.70 -19.85
C ALA A 501 -31.25 25.38 -18.49
N PRO A 502 -30.59 26.56 -18.52
CA PRO A 502 -30.32 27.34 -17.30
C PRO A 502 -31.61 27.62 -16.52
N GLY A 503 -31.62 27.31 -15.21
CA GLY A 503 -32.75 27.50 -14.32
C GLY A 503 -33.93 26.54 -14.57
N GLU A 504 -33.76 25.52 -15.41
CA GLU A 504 -34.83 24.54 -15.69
C GLU A 504 -34.89 23.49 -14.59
N ARG A 505 -36.14 23.23 -14.13
CA ARG A 505 -36.48 22.08 -13.29
C ARG A 505 -37.35 21.12 -14.10
N ARG A 506 -36.93 19.85 -14.11
CA ARG A 506 -37.69 18.78 -14.77
C ARG A 506 -38.10 17.69 -13.79
N GLU A 507 -39.30 17.19 -13.95
CA GLU A 507 -39.85 16.11 -13.16
C GLU A 507 -40.20 14.93 -14.07
N VAL A 508 -39.82 13.73 -13.64
CA VAL A 508 -40.18 12.46 -14.29
C VAL A 508 -40.81 11.53 -13.27
N SER A 509 -41.63 10.60 -13.73
CA SER A 509 -42.33 9.67 -12.83
C SER A 509 -41.91 8.23 -13.06
N LEU A 510 -41.74 7.51 -11.94
CA LEU A 510 -41.47 6.08 -11.89
C LEU A 510 -42.59 5.38 -11.15
N THR A 511 -43.39 4.58 -11.87
CA THR A 511 -44.47 3.80 -11.28
C THR A 511 -44.07 2.35 -11.14
N ILE A 512 -44.15 1.84 -9.92
CA ILE A 512 -43.83 0.47 -9.55
C ILE A 512 -45.10 -0.21 -9.07
N ASN A 513 -45.44 -1.31 -9.73
CA ASN A 513 -46.66 -2.09 -9.44
C ASN A 513 -46.23 -3.48 -8.96
N VAL A 514 -46.48 -3.79 -7.69
CA VAL A 514 -46.04 -5.03 -7.04
C VAL A 514 -47.24 -5.88 -6.68
N THR A 515 -47.31 -7.10 -7.22
CA THR A 515 -48.36 -8.07 -6.93
C THR A 515 -47.80 -9.26 -6.16
N TYR A 516 -48.33 -9.55 -4.97
CA TYR A 516 -47.84 -10.57 -4.10
C TYR A 516 -48.97 -11.33 -3.36
N PRO A 517 -48.70 -12.54 -2.75
CA PRO A 517 -49.72 -13.32 -2.05
C PRO A 517 -50.31 -12.59 -0.85
N ARG A 518 -51.61 -12.63 -0.68
CA ARG A 518 -52.32 -11.88 0.37
C ARG A 518 -51.91 -12.23 1.81
N ARG A 519 -51.38 -13.45 2.02
CA ARG A 519 -50.93 -13.92 3.34
C ARG A 519 -49.48 -13.54 3.65
N SER A 520 -48.77 -12.99 2.70
CA SER A 520 -47.38 -12.53 2.86
C SER A 520 -47.32 -11.06 3.27
N ILE A 521 -46.28 -10.69 3.97
CA ILE A 521 -45.96 -9.29 4.31
C ILE A 521 -44.85 -8.86 3.36
N LEU A 522 -45.13 -7.84 2.54
CA LEU A 522 -44.13 -7.20 1.71
C LEU A 522 -43.26 -6.30 2.58
N ARG A 523 -41.95 -6.37 2.39
CA ARG A 523 -40.95 -5.49 3.04
C ARG A 523 -40.02 -4.94 1.97
N GLY A 524 -39.58 -3.69 2.13
CA GLY A 524 -38.59 -3.06 1.28
C GLY A 524 -39.15 -2.30 0.07
N LEU A 525 -40.43 -1.97 0.07
CA LEU A 525 -41.02 -1.05 -0.92
C LEU A 525 -40.86 0.38 -0.42
#